data_8f85437b23bbd82c9f13e0266c6297d6
#
_entry.id   8f85437b23bbd82c9f13e0266c6297d6
#
_cell.length_a   1.000
_cell.length_b   1.000
_cell.length_c   1.000
_cell.angle_alpha   90.00
_cell.angle_beta   90.00
_cell.angle_gamma   90.00
#
_symmetry.space_group_name_H-M   'P 1'
#
loop_
_entity.id
_entity.type
_entity.pdbx_description
1 polymer ?
#
loop_
_entity_poly.entity_id
_entity_poly.type
_entity_poly.pdbx_seq_one_letter_code
_entity_poly.pdbx_strand_id
1 'polypeptide(L)'
;MARKNPFATLLDEGQRPEVAQPALDYAMKGASRSLLNSIDEMATRADKLVEGETIIDLDPDVVDPSFVKDRLVTDEQEFNDLVDAIRERGQDSPILVRPHPSKGGRYMVVFGHRRLLAAKVLGRQVRAVVKEMKDTEHVVAQGQENSARANLSFIEKAFFAGNLARLRYDDDNGLVLAALSIDRATLSKMLSVAS
;
A
#
# COMPACT_ATOMS: atom_id res chain seq x y z
N MET A 1 -34.31 -23.94 72.39
CA MET A 1 -33.70 -22.62 72.08
C MET A 1 -32.66 -22.83 70.98
N ALA A 2 -33.01 -22.54 69.73
CA ALA A 2 -32.14 -22.73 68.58
C ALA A 2 -31.33 -21.43 68.37
N ARG A 3 -29.98 -21.54 68.39
CA ARG A 3 -29.12 -20.38 68.14
C ARG A 3 -29.12 -20.05 66.66
N LYS A 4 -29.53 -18.82 66.33
CA LYS A 4 -29.46 -18.25 64.97
C LYS A 4 -27.98 -18.10 64.54
N ASN A 5 -27.68 -18.61 63.37
CA ASN A 5 -26.36 -18.48 62.75
C ASN A 5 -26.19 -17.00 62.25
N PRO A 6 -25.17 -16.28 62.76
CA PRO A 6 -25.00 -14.83 62.41
C PRO A 6 -24.45 -14.62 61.01
N PHE A 7 -24.15 -15.67 60.20
CA PHE A 7 -23.62 -15.57 58.85
C PHE A 7 -24.61 -15.86 57.73
N ALA A 8 -25.91 -16.06 58.08
CA ALA A 8 -26.96 -16.37 57.08
C ALA A 8 -27.31 -15.23 56.14
N THR A 9 -26.84 -14.01 56.42
CA THR A 9 -27.13 -12.79 55.61
C THR A 9 -26.05 -12.46 54.58
N LEU A 10 -25.02 -13.29 54.44
CA LEU A 10 -23.93 -13.07 53.44
C LEU A 10 -24.16 -13.81 52.12
N LEU A 11 -25.24 -14.54 51.96
CA LEU A 11 -25.59 -15.28 50.75
C LEU A 11 -26.83 -14.73 50.03
N ASP A 12 -27.19 -13.45 50.30
CA ASP A 12 -28.22 -12.82 49.49
C ASP A 12 -27.61 -12.39 48.15
N GLU A 13 -27.91 -13.16 47.12
CA GLU A 13 -27.61 -12.89 45.70
C GLU A 13 -28.52 -11.72 45.25
N GLY A 14 -28.14 -10.48 45.56
CA GLY A 14 -28.83 -9.29 45.15
C GLY A 14 -27.94 -8.23 44.58
N GLN A 15 -27.97 -8.11 43.28
CA GLN A 15 -27.53 -6.92 42.51
C GLN A 15 -26.00 -6.68 42.40
N ARG A 16 -25.42 -7.34 41.43
CA ARG A 16 -24.21 -6.80 40.79
C ARG A 16 -24.61 -5.49 40.09
N PRO A 17 -23.92 -4.38 40.33
CA PRO A 17 -24.12 -3.19 39.52
C PRO A 17 -23.70 -3.53 38.09
N GLU A 18 -24.60 -3.31 37.16
CA GLU A 18 -24.39 -3.36 35.73
C GLU A 18 -23.38 -2.27 35.37
N VAL A 19 -22.09 -2.64 35.35
CA VAL A 19 -21.04 -1.75 34.87
C VAL A 19 -21.25 -1.65 33.35
N ALA A 20 -21.81 -0.52 32.95
CA ALA A 20 -21.91 -0.14 31.55
C ALA A 20 -20.55 -0.36 30.87
N GLN A 21 -20.48 -1.33 29.95
CA GLN A 21 -19.36 -1.62 29.06
C GLN A 21 -19.61 -1.17 27.62
N PRO A 22 -19.74 0.12 27.28
CA PRO A 22 -19.77 0.53 25.87
C PRO A 22 -18.38 0.90 25.33
N ALA A 23 -17.39 1.21 26.20
CA ALA A 23 -16.09 1.71 25.72
C ALA A 23 -15.08 0.60 25.34
N LEU A 24 -15.14 -0.56 26.01
CA LEU A 24 -14.26 -1.69 25.72
C LEU A 24 -14.63 -2.41 24.43
N ASP A 25 -15.91 -2.48 24.08
CA ASP A 25 -16.38 -3.17 22.88
C ASP A 25 -16.01 -2.40 21.59
N TYR A 26 -15.95 -1.07 21.66
CA TYR A 26 -15.49 -0.23 20.53
C TYR A 26 -13.97 -0.31 20.31
N ALA A 27 -13.19 -0.35 21.38
CA ALA A 27 -11.74 -0.50 21.31
C ALA A 27 -11.34 -1.89 20.82
N MET A 28 -12.03 -2.94 21.24
CA MET A 28 -11.81 -4.32 20.76
C MET A 28 -12.21 -4.49 19.29
N LYS A 29 -13.28 -3.87 18.82
CA LYS A 29 -13.68 -3.91 17.38
C LYS A 29 -12.70 -3.18 16.49
N GLY A 30 -12.10 -2.09 16.94
CA GLY A 30 -11.05 -1.36 16.23
C GLY A 30 -9.73 -2.15 16.17
N ALA A 31 -9.29 -2.72 17.28
CA ALA A 31 -8.10 -3.54 17.36
C ALA A 31 -8.24 -4.85 16.54
N SER A 32 -9.43 -5.46 16.54
CA SER A 32 -9.69 -6.65 15.73
C SER A 32 -9.66 -6.37 14.24
N ARG A 33 -10.19 -5.22 13.79
CA ARG A 33 -10.10 -4.80 12.38
C ARG A 33 -8.66 -4.50 11.95
N SER A 34 -7.88 -3.84 12.79
CA SER A 34 -6.46 -3.58 12.51
C SER A 34 -5.65 -4.88 12.45
N LEU A 35 -5.93 -5.83 13.32
CA LEU A 35 -5.31 -7.17 13.30
C LEU A 35 -5.72 -7.97 12.06
N LEU A 36 -6.99 -7.96 11.69
CA LEU A 36 -7.48 -8.62 10.47
C LEU A 36 -6.87 -8.01 9.23
N ASN A 37 -6.78 -6.68 9.13
CA ASN A 37 -6.11 -6.01 8.02
C ASN A 37 -4.60 -6.35 7.97
N SER A 38 -3.93 -6.46 9.12
CA SER A 38 -2.52 -6.88 9.17
C SER A 38 -2.33 -8.33 8.77
N ILE A 39 -3.27 -9.21 9.14
CA ILE A 39 -3.27 -10.62 8.73
C ILE A 39 -3.54 -10.75 7.24
N ASP A 40 -4.48 -9.98 6.71
CA ASP A 40 -4.81 -9.95 5.27
C ASP A 40 -3.65 -9.40 4.44
N GLU A 41 -2.96 -8.36 4.93
CA GLU A 41 -1.72 -7.88 4.33
C GLU A 41 -0.59 -8.91 4.40
N MET A 42 -0.46 -9.64 5.51
CA MET A 42 0.52 -10.72 5.65
C MET A 42 0.17 -11.91 4.73
N ALA A 43 -1.10 -12.29 4.65
CA ALA A 43 -1.56 -13.33 3.74
C ALA A 43 -1.32 -12.94 2.28
N THR A 44 -1.67 -11.70 1.89
CA THR A 44 -1.41 -11.19 0.53
C THR A 44 0.09 -11.13 0.22
N ARG A 45 0.94 -10.85 1.22
CA ARG A 45 2.41 -10.90 1.07
C ARG A 45 2.92 -12.35 0.98
N ALA A 46 2.34 -13.26 1.75
CA ALA A 46 2.68 -14.68 1.70
C ALA A 46 2.25 -15.33 0.39
N ASP A 47 1.07 -15.00 -0.13
CA ASP A 47 0.58 -15.46 -1.43
C ASP A 47 1.48 -14.96 -2.58
N LYS A 48 1.96 -13.72 -2.51
CA LYS A 48 2.96 -13.18 -3.45
C LYS A 48 4.31 -13.91 -3.36
N LEU A 49 4.70 -14.37 -2.18
CA LEU A 49 5.91 -15.19 -1.98
C LEU A 49 5.72 -16.63 -2.48
N VAL A 50 4.50 -17.17 -2.41
CA VAL A 50 4.16 -18.51 -2.92
C VAL A 50 4.07 -18.53 -4.45
N GLU A 51 3.78 -17.41 -5.12
CA GLU A 51 3.81 -17.27 -6.58
C GLU A 51 5.22 -17.36 -7.20
N GLY A 52 6.25 -17.67 -6.41
CA GLY A 52 7.62 -17.88 -6.91
C GLY A 52 8.36 -16.61 -7.27
N GLU A 53 7.94 -15.47 -6.74
CA GLU A 53 8.64 -14.20 -6.93
C GLU A 53 9.98 -14.22 -6.16
N THR A 54 11.07 -14.32 -6.89
CA THR A 54 12.42 -14.30 -6.30
C THR A 54 12.79 -12.87 -5.93
N ILE A 55 13.13 -12.65 -4.65
CA ILE A 55 13.71 -11.37 -4.20
C ILE A 55 15.19 -11.40 -4.52
N ILE A 56 15.66 -10.40 -5.26
CA ILE A 56 17.07 -10.22 -5.63
C ILE A 56 17.55 -8.84 -5.24
N ASP A 57 18.86 -8.72 -5.01
CA ASP A 57 19.53 -7.45 -4.80
C ASP A 57 20.04 -6.91 -6.15
N LEU A 58 19.57 -5.74 -6.53
CA LEU A 58 19.93 -5.07 -7.78
C LEU A 58 20.78 -3.84 -7.51
N ASP A 59 21.72 -3.57 -8.42
CA ASP A 59 22.33 -2.25 -8.52
C ASP A 59 21.23 -1.24 -8.93
N PRO A 60 20.98 -0.18 -8.14
CA PRO A 60 19.96 0.78 -8.49
C PRO A 60 20.19 1.50 -9.83
N ASP A 61 21.40 1.48 -10.37
CA ASP A 61 21.72 2.09 -11.67
C ASP A 61 21.26 1.26 -12.86
N VAL A 62 21.01 -0.04 -12.69
CA VAL A 62 20.41 -0.87 -13.74
C VAL A 62 18.88 -0.80 -13.73
N VAL A 63 18.26 -0.04 -12.80
CA VAL A 63 16.82 0.13 -12.71
C VAL A 63 16.41 1.50 -13.24
N ASP A 64 15.72 1.49 -14.37
CA ASP A 64 15.17 2.70 -14.98
C ASP A 64 13.84 3.11 -14.32
N PRO A 65 13.50 4.42 -14.31
CA PRO A 65 12.21 4.88 -13.81
C PRO A 65 11.06 4.34 -14.66
N SER A 66 9.85 4.29 -14.08
CA SER A 66 8.63 3.97 -14.82
C SER A 66 8.36 5.03 -15.89
N PHE A 67 7.78 4.60 -17.01
CA PHE A 67 7.26 5.50 -18.05
C PHE A 67 5.99 6.24 -17.59
N VAL A 68 5.34 5.78 -16.52
CA VAL A 68 4.21 6.46 -15.87
C VAL A 68 4.73 7.31 -14.72
N LYS A 69 4.56 8.62 -14.82
CA LYS A 69 4.92 9.54 -13.74
C LYS A 69 3.94 9.42 -12.57
N ASP A 70 4.46 9.07 -11.41
CA ASP A 70 3.68 8.70 -10.22
C ASP A 70 3.31 9.91 -9.33
N ARG A 71 4.17 10.92 -9.20
CA ARG A 71 3.95 12.04 -8.28
C ARG A 71 4.29 13.38 -8.88
N LEU A 72 3.48 14.40 -8.51
CA LEU A 72 3.73 15.80 -8.83
C LEU A 72 4.73 16.43 -7.85
N VAL A 73 4.70 16.04 -6.59
CA VAL A 73 5.53 16.60 -5.52
C VAL A 73 6.02 15.50 -4.60
N THR A 74 7.31 15.47 -4.32
CA THR A 74 7.90 14.66 -3.26
C THR A 74 8.16 15.59 -2.08
N ASP A 75 7.57 15.30 -0.92
CA ASP A 75 7.92 15.95 0.33
C ASP A 75 9.38 15.58 0.67
N GLU A 76 10.26 16.57 0.67
CA GLU A 76 11.70 16.39 0.93
C GLU A 76 11.95 15.85 2.33
N GLN A 77 11.16 16.29 3.33
CA GLN A 77 11.30 15.82 4.70
C GLN A 77 10.93 14.33 4.81
N GLU A 78 9.77 13.93 4.28
CA GLU A 78 9.37 12.52 4.23
C GLU A 78 10.37 11.65 3.46
N PHE A 79 11.01 12.19 2.43
CA PHE A 79 12.03 11.45 1.70
C PHE A 79 13.31 11.26 2.52
N ASN A 80 13.77 12.31 3.21
CA ASN A 80 14.94 12.24 4.09
C ASN A 80 14.71 11.25 5.25
N ASP A 81 13.52 11.29 5.87
CA ASP A 81 13.13 10.34 6.92
C ASP A 81 13.18 8.88 6.41
N LEU A 82 12.75 8.65 5.16
CA LEU A 82 12.85 7.34 4.52
C LEU A 82 14.30 6.92 4.28
N VAL A 83 15.15 7.84 3.80
CA VAL A 83 16.58 7.58 3.59
C VAL A 83 17.24 7.19 4.91
N ASP A 84 16.98 7.94 5.98
CA ASP A 84 17.53 7.66 7.30
C ASP A 84 17.03 6.32 7.87
N ALA A 85 15.76 6.03 7.71
CA ALA A 85 15.19 4.73 8.11
C ALA A 85 15.86 3.55 7.37
N ILE A 86 16.07 3.68 6.05
CA ILE A 86 16.76 2.64 5.25
C ILE A 86 18.25 2.57 5.60
N ARG A 87 18.88 3.69 5.95
CA ARG A 87 20.27 3.70 6.41
C ARG A 87 20.45 2.90 7.68
N GLU A 88 19.57 3.09 8.66
CA GLU A 88 19.65 2.49 9.98
C GLU A 88 19.19 1.03 10.03
N ARG A 89 18.06 0.72 9.40
CA ARG A 89 17.37 -0.58 9.53
C ARG A 89 17.43 -1.45 8.28
N GLY A 90 17.89 -0.90 7.16
CA GLY A 90 17.80 -1.55 5.87
C GLY A 90 16.44 -1.36 5.20
N GLN A 91 16.26 -2.00 4.05
CA GLN A 91 15.02 -1.96 3.29
C GLN A 91 14.07 -3.07 3.74
N ASP A 92 12.97 -2.72 4.38
CA ASP A 92 11.98 -3.68 4.91
C ASP A 92 11.19 -4.39 3.79
N SER A 93 10.70 -3.64 2.80
CA SER A 93 9.88 -4.17 1.71
C SER A 93 10.61 -4.01 0.37
N PRO A 94 10.67 -5.05 -0.47
CA PRO A 94 11.27 -4.94 -1.79
C PRO A 94 10.49 -3.97 -2.70
N ILE A 95 11.15 -3.47 -3.74
CA ILE A 95 10.49 -2.78 -4.85
C ILE A 95 10.01 -3.82 -5.85
N LEU A 96 8.99 -3.48 -6.66
CA LEU A 96 8.62 -4.30 -7.81
C LEU A 96 9.25 -3.73 -9.07
N VAL A 97 9.94 -4.59 -9.80
CA VAL A 97 10.53 -4.25 -11.10
C VAL A 97 10.11 -5.28 -12.14
N ARG A 98 10.17 -4.89 -13.40
CA ARG A 98 10.07 -5.80 -14.54
C ARG A 98 11.33 -5.70 -15.42
N PRO A 99 11.64 -6.72 -16.24
CA PRO A 99 12.64 -6.57 -17.27
C PRO A 99 12.32 -5.38 -18.18
N HIS A 100 13.34 -4.60 -18.56
CA HIS A 100 13.12 -3.44 -19.41
C HIS A 100 12.73 -3.89 -20.83
N PRO A 101 11.61 -3.40 -21.41
CA PRO A 101 11.07 -3.96 -22.66
C PRO A 101 12.00 -3.78 -23.88
N SER A 102 12.92 -2.82 -23.84
CA SER A 102 13.83 -2.50 -24.98
C SER A 102 15.31 -2.49 -24.65
N LYS A 103 15.69 -2.72 -23.36
CA LYS A 103 17.10 -2.67 -22.93
C LYS A 103 17.46 -3.95 -22.21
N GLY A 104 18.18 -4.84 -22.87
CA GLY A 104 18.63 -6.10 -22.26
C GLY A 104 19.50 -5.86 -21.02
N GLY A 105 19.31 -6.69 -19.99
CA GLY A 105 20.06 -6.60 -18.73
C GLY A 105 19.68 -5.44 -17.82
N ARG A 106 18.63 -4.69 -18.16
CA ARG A 106 18.09 -3.60 -17.31
C ARG A 106 16.66 -3.91 -16.87
N TYR A 107 16.24 -3.22 -15.85
CA TYR A 107 14.91 -3.33 -15.27
C TYR A 107 14.19 -1.99 -15.30
N MET A 108 12.89 -2.03 -15.16
CA MET A 108 12.05 -0.84 -15.01
C MET A 108 11.24 -0.97 -13.73
N VAL A 109 11.27 0.06 -12.87
CA VAL A 109 10.52 0.05 -11.64
C VAL A 109 9.01 0.18 -11.92
N VAL A 110 8.22 -0.67 -11.29
CA VAL A 110 6.75 -0.65 -11.35
C VAL A 110 6.22 0.15 -10.16
N PHE A 111 6.66 -0.20 -8.94
CA PHE A 111 6.41 0.59 -7.74
C PHE A 111 7.58 0.53 -6.74
N GLY A 112 7.58 1.47 -5.79
CA GLY A 112 8.68 1.63 -4.84
C GLY A 112 9.74 2.65 -5.30
N HIS A 113 9.38 3.62 -6.14
CA HIS A 113 10.27 4.67 -6.68
C HIS A 113 11.08 5.38 -5.60
N ARG A 114 10.47 5.72 -4.45
CA ARG A 114 11.16 6.40 -3.34
C ARG A 114 12.27 5.53 -2.72
N ARG A 115 12.03 4.19 -2.59
CA ARG A 115 13.05 3.25 -2.08
C ARG A 115 14.19 3.09 -3.07
N LEU A 116 13.91 3.05 -4.37
CA LEU A 116 14.93 3.05 -5.41
C LEU A 116 15.81 4.30 -5.33
N LEU A 117 15.20 5.49 -5.20
CA LEU A 117 15.94 6.75 -5.03
C LEU A 117 16.76 6.77 -3.74
N ALA A 118 16.20 6.29 -2.63
CA ALA A 118 16.92 6.20 -1.37
C ALA A 118 18.12 5.26 -1.46
N ALA A 119 17.99 4.11 -2.15
CA ALA A 119 19.11 3.21 -2.41
C ALA A 119 20.21 3.88 -3.24
N LYS A 120 19.85 4.68 -4.26
CA LYS A 120 20.81 5.49 -5.04
C LYS A 120 21.56 6.50 -4.18
N VAL A 121 20.84 7.25 -3.35
CA VAL A 121 21.43 8.24 -2.42
C VAL A 121 22.40 7.57 -1.44
N LEU A 122 22.05 6.36 -0.97
CA LEU A 122 22.86 5.61 -0.01
C LEU A 122 24.01 4.82 -0.66
N GLY A 123 24.07 4.71 -1.98
CA GLY A 123 25.05 3.88 -2.69
C GLY A 123 24.93 2.39 -2.33
N ARG A 124 23.68 1.91 -2.07
CA ARG A 124 23.40 0.53 -1.68
C ARG A 124 22.59 -0.18 -2.76
N GLN A 125 22.71 -1.50 -2.82
CA GLN A 125 21.80 -2.32 -3.60
C GLN A 125 20.36 -2.18 -3.11
N VAL A 126 19.41 -2.31 -4.05
CA VAL A 126 17.97 -2.26 -3.77
C VAL A 126 17.39 -3.68 -3.85
N ARG A 127 16.68 -4.08 -2.80
CA ARG A 127 15.94 -5.35 -2.80
C ARG A 127 14.73 -5.22 -3.71
N ALA A 128 14.62 -6.11 -4.67
CA ALA A 128 13.60 -6.08 -5.71
C ALA A 128 12.98 -7.45 -5.95
N VAL A 129 11.71 -7.45 -6.26
CA VAL A 129 11.01 -8.58 -6.87
C VAL A 129 10.97 -8.32 -8.37
N VAL A 130 11.39 -9.30 -9.16
CA VAL A 130 11.33 -9.23 -10.62
C VAL A 130 10.12 -9.99 -11.10
N LYS A 131 9.22 -9.31 -11.80
CA LYS A 131 8.03 -9.90 -12.40
C LYS A 131 7.94 -9.54 -13.87
N GLU A 132 7.86 -10.55 -14.73
CA GLU A 132 7.56 -10.31 -16.14
C GLU A 132 6.10 -9.82 -16.28
N MET A 133 5.93 -8.69 -16.96
CA MET A 133 4.61 -8.12 -17.20
C MET A 133 4.62 -7.22 -18.44
N LYS A 134 3.46 -7.16 -19.09
CA LYS A 134 3.21 -6.25 -20.21
C LYS A 134 3.05 -4.81 -19.74
N ASP A 135 3.12 -3.85 -20.66
CA ASP A 135 2.94 -2.43 -20.33
C ASP A 135 1.57 -2.15 -19.69
N THR A 136 0.51 -2.80 -20.16
CA THR A 136 -0.84 -2.69 -19.60
C THR A 136 -0.92 -3.20 -18.16
N GLU A 137 -0.28 -4.32 -17.86
CA GLU A 137 -0.22 -4.89 -16.51
C GLU A 137 0.59 -3.99 -15.57
N HIS A 138 1.70 -3.43 -16.06
CA HIS A 138 2.50 -2.45 -15.34
C HIS A 138 1.66 -1.23 -14.92
N VAL A 139 0.90 -0.66 -15.88
CA VAL A 139 0.02 0.49 -15.62
C VAL A 139 -1.03 0.16 -14.57
N VAL A 140 -1.68 -1.00 -14.68
CA VAL A 140 -2.69 -1.44 -13.71
C VAL A 140 -2.06 -1.64 -12.33
N ALA A 141 -0.93 -2.34 -12.23
CA ALA A 141 -0.25 -2.60 -10.96
C ALA A 141 0.18 -1.29 -10.26
N GLN A 142 0.74 -0.34 -11.01
CA GLN A 142 1.13 0.96 -10.49
C GLN A 142 -0.09 1.79 -10.06
N GLY A 143 -1.17 1.75 -10.85
CA GLY A 143 -2.41 2.46 -10.54
C GLY A 143 -3.10 1.93 -9.29
N GLN A 144 -3.15 0.61 -9.13
CA GLN A 144 -3.73 -0.04 -7.95
C GLN A 144 -2.90 0.26 -6.69
N GLU A 145 -1.57 0.19 -6.77
CA GLU A 145 -0.69 0.55 -5.66
C GLU A 145 -0.91 2.01 -5.24
N ASN A 146 -0.97 2.92 -6.20
CA ASN A 146 -1.24 4.33 -5.93
C ASN A 146 -2.64 4.57 -5.36
N SER A 147 -3.65 3.90 -5.89
CA SER A 147 -5.04 4.03 -5.40
C SER A 147 -5.23 3.51 -3.98
N ALA A 148 -4.46 2.50 -3.59
CA ALA A 148 -4.47 1.94 -2.25
C ALA A 148 -3.84 2.87 -1.19
N ARG A 149 -3.10 3.89 -1.61
CA ARG A 149 -2.54 4.90 -0.70
C ARG A 149 -3.65 5.83 -0.18
N ALA A 150 -3.88 5.81 1.12
CA ALA A 150 -4.96 6.55 1.78
C ALA A 150 -4.89 8.10 1.61
N ASN A 151 -3.76 8.65 1.17
CA ASN A 151 -3.45 10.08 1.23
C ASN A 151 -3.38 10.79 -0.14
N LEU A 152 -3.75 10.13 -1.25
CA LEU A 152 -3.79 10.83 -2.54
C LEU A 152 -5.01 11.74 -2.63
N SER A 153 -4.75 13.03 -2.86
CA SER A 153 -5.78 14.01 -3.15
C SER A 153 -6.50 13.70 -4.47
N PHE A 154 -7.71 14.25 -4.63
CA PHE A 154 -8.44 14.13 -5.91
C PHE A 154 -7.62 14.68 -7.10
N ILE A 155 -6.89 15.76 -6.89
CA ILE A 155 -6.05 16.39 -7.92
C ILE A 155 -4.93 15.46 -8.35
N GLU A 156 -4.22 14.82 -7.43
CA GLU A 156 -3.15 13.85 -7.76
C GLU A 156 -3.70 12.66 -8.55
N LYS A 157 -4.86 12.14 -8.14
CA LYS A 157 -5.57 11.08 -8.87
C LYS A 157 -5.97 11.53 -10.28
N ALA A 158 -6.44 12.78 -10.43
CA ALA A 158 -6.82 13.35 -11.71
C ALA A 158 -5.61 13.49 -12.66
N PHE A 159 -4.48 13.99 -12.17
CA PHE A 159 -3.25 14.07 -12.94
C PHE A 159 -2.73 12.69 -13.36
N PHE A 160 -2.78 11.72 -12.46
CA PHE A 160 -2.40 10.35 -12.77
C PHE A 160 -3.33 9.77 -13.86
N ALA A 161 -4.65 9.93 -13.71
CA ALA A 161 -5.62 9.53 -14.72
C ALA A 161 -5.37 10.19 -16.09
N GLY A 162 -5.06 11.49 -16.10
CA GLY A 162 -4.72 12.23 -17.32
C GLY A 162 -3.44 11.71 -17.97
N ASN A 163 -2.41 11.41 -17.19
CA ASN A 163 -1.18 10.82 -17.72
C ASN A 163 -1.43 9.44 -18.34
N LEU A 164 -2.22 8.58 -17.68
CA LEU A 164 -2.60 7.27 -18.22
C LEU A 164 -3.41 7.38 -19.51
N ALA A 165 -4.42 8.26 -19.55
CA ALA A 165 -5.26 8.46 -20.72
C ALA A 165 -4.45 8.95 -21.93
N ARG A 166 -3.39 9.73 -21.73
CA ARG A 166 -2.47 10.19 -22.79
C ARG A 166 -1.67 9.06 -23.43
N LEU A 167 -1.44 7.96 -22.71
CA LEU A 167 -0.71 6.81 -23.25
C LEU A 167 -1.52 6.02 -24.27
N ARG A 168 -2.85 6.22 -24.34
CA ARG A 168 -3.76 5.65 -25.34
C ARG A 168 -3.59 4.14 -25.54
N TYR A 169 -3.50 3.39 -24.44
CA TYR A 169 -3.44 1.92 -24.51
C TYR A 169 -4.74 1.28 -24.99
N ASP A 170 -5.87 1.99 -24.83
CA ASP A 170 -7.20 1.62 -25.30
C ASP A 170 -8.00 2.86 -25.70
N ASP A 171 -8.99 2.67 -26.57
CA ASP A 171 -9.81 3.76 -27.12
C ASP A 171 -10.88 4.24 -26.13
N ASP A 172 -11.24 3.43 -25.13
CA ASP A 172 -12.37 3.67 -24.22
C ASP A 172 -11.95 3.98 -22.77
N ASN A 173 -10.64 4.12 -22.52
CA ASN A 173 -10.07 4.31 -21.20
C ASN A 173 -10.39 3.19 -20.19
N GLY A 174 -10.72 1.99 -20.64
CA GLY A 174 -11.00 0.84 -19.78
C GLY A 174 -9.82 0.50 -18.87
N LEU A 175 -8.59 0.64 -19.37
CA LEU A 175 -7.36 0.45 -18.60
C LEU A 175 -7.25 1.47 -17.46
N VAL A 176 -7.59 2.73 -17.68
CA VAL A 176 -7.57 3.79 -16.67
C VAL A 176 -8.60 3.51 -15.58
N LEU A 177 -9.80 3.09 -15.97
CA LEU A 177 -10.87 2.69 -15.05
C LEU A 177 -10.43 1.53 -14.15
N ALA A 178 -9.80 0.50 -14.74
CA ALA A 178 -9.29 -0.66 -14.02
C ALA A 178 -8.13 -0.29 -13.09
N ALA A 179 -7.17 0.52 -13.55
CA ALA A 179 -6.01 0.94 -12.78
C ALA A 179 -6.38 1.76 -11.54
N LEU A 180 -7.39 2.63 -11.66
CA LEU A 180 -7.82 3.52 -10.57
C LEU A 180 -9.00 2.97 -9.78
N SER A 181 -9.63 1.88 -10.23
CA SER A 181 -10.84 1.31 -9.64
C SER A 181 -11.97 2.35 -9.51
N ILE A 182 -12.19 3.14 -10.57
CA ILE A 182 -13.20 4.22 -10.62
C ILE A 182 -14.21 4.00 -11.75
N ASP A 183 -15.34 4.68 -11.67
CA ASP A 183 -16.35 4.70 -12.71
C ASP A 183 -16.06 5.76 -13.81
N ARG A 184 -16.78 5.66 -14.94
CA ARG A 184 -16.62 6.57 -16.08
C ARG A 184 -16.97 8.02 -15.74
N ALA A 185 -17.94 8.27 -14.85
CA ALA A 185 -18.35 9.62 -14.47
C ALA A 185 -17.26 10.29 -13.64
N THR A 186 -16.64 9.55 -12.71
CA THR A 186 -15.49 10.01 -11.93
C THR A 186 -14.29 10.28 -12.82
N LEU A 187 -13.99 9.38 -13.78
CA LEU A 187 -12.90 9.60 -14.74
C LEU A 187 -13.12 10.87 -15.55
N SER A 188 -14.33 11.10 -16.07
CA SER A 188 -14.66 12.32 -16.83
C SER A 188 -14.40 13.59 -16.04
N LYS A 189 -14.76 13.62 -14.75
CA LYS A 189 -14.45 14.75 -13.85
C LYS A 189 -12.95 14.92 -13.64
N MET A 190 -12.21 13.82 -13.47
CA MET A 190 -10.76 13.86 -13.31
C MET A 190 -10.07 14.40 -14.56
N LEU A 191 -10.45 13.93 -15.74
CA LEU A 191 -9.86 14.40 -16.99
C LEU A 191 -10.14 15.88 -17.26
N SER A 192 -11.30 16.40 -16.83
CA SER A 192 -11.60 17.84 -16.97
C SER A 192 -10.76 18.72 -16.03
N VAL A 193 -10.19 18.16 -14.97
CA VAL A 193 -9.28 18.88 -14.05
C VAL A 193 -7.83 18.76 -14.52
N ALA A 194 -7.48 17.67 -15.21
CA ALA A 194 -6.13 17.38 -15.69
C ALA A 194 -5.83 17.95 -17.08
N SER A 195 -6.82 18.52 -17.78
CA SER A 195 -6.68 19.23 -19.05
C SER A 195 -6.35 20.69 -18.81
#